data_ab2636f92a3d6d147ab2e4106e612729
#
_entry.id   ab2636f92a3d6d147ab2e4106e612729
#
_cell.length_a   1.000
_cell.length_b   1.000
_cell.length_c   1.000
_cell.angle_alpha   90.00
_cell.angle_beta   90.00
_cell.angle_gamma   90.00
#
_symmetry.space_group_name_H-M   'P 1'
#
loop_
_entity.id
_entity.type
_entity.pdbx_description
1 polymer ?
#
loop_
_entity_poly.entity_id
_entity_poly.type
_entity_poly.pdbx_seq_one_letter_code
_entity_poly.pdbx_strand_id
1 'polypeptide(L)'
;MLRIRDLILPETHDVSELYYHAAQALHVRASDIAALHIFRRSLDARKKPDLRWVYTVDVTLRSGEGAVLRRCRSAKITREAPYVYHIPRCTAAERPVVVGFGPAGMFAALVLAKAGLRPLVLERGDPAPLRREKVERFWSGGPLDPESNVQFGEGGAGAFSDGKLNTGTKNERGRWVLQQFVRFGAQEEILYDAKPHVGTDVLFHVIQNLREEVLRLGGEARFGARLTGLETQDGRITGVRWIEDGAERSFACRDVILAIGHSARDTFRWLHAAAIPMQPKPFAMGVRIEHPQAVIDRAQYGKPRGELPPADYKLAVHLPDGGAAYTFCMCPGGHVVAAASQPGGVVTNGMSYAARGGENANSALLASVAPEDFPEPGPLGGMLWQEQIEQACFRLGGADYHAPAQLLGDFLAHRPSAAEGGIRPTYRPGVRLCDLHDALPKKLTDTLEQAMPRLAGLLPGFDAPDALLTAPETRSSSPVRIVRGEDCQSELRGLYPCGEGAGYAGGILSAAVDGMRCAEAVLSQTEDKT
;
A
#
# COMPACT_ATOMS: atom_id res chain seq x y z
N MET A 1 -17.62 -7.89 26.63
CA MET A 1 -18.32 -6.79 25.92
C MET A 1 -19.29 -7.35 24.88
N LEU A 2 -20.30 -6.58 24.52
CA LEU A 2 -21.30 -6.93 23.52
C LEU A 2 -21.05 -6.11 22.25
N ARG A 3 -20.93 -6.77 21.09
CA ARG A 3 -20.82 -6.11 19.79
C ARG A 3 -22.18 -5.99 19.15
N ILE A 4 -22.54 -4.77 18.75
CA ILE A 4 -23.79 -4.45 18.06
C ILE A 4 -23.41 -4.03 16.63
N ARG A 5 -23.97 -4.72 15.64
CA ARG A 5 -23.73 -4.44 14.21
C ARG A 5 -24.91 -3.67 13.61
N ASP A 6 -24.61 -2.92 12.54
CA ASP A 6 -25.58 -2.22 11.69
C ASP A 6 -26.46 -1.21 12.46
N LEU A 7 -25.88 -0.42 13.35
CA LEU A 7 -26.51 0.79 13.86
C LEU A 7 -26.43 1.85 12.76
N ILE A 8 -27.60 2.31 12.31
CA ILE A 8 -27.73 3.25 11.19
C ILE A 8 -28.12 4.62 11.74
N LEU A 9 -27.31 5.63 11.43
CA LEU A 9 -27.57 7.03 11.76
C LEU A 9 -27.66 7.88 10.49
N PRO A 10 -28.38 9.02 10.54
CA PRO A 10 -28.41 9.97 9.44
C PRO A 10 -27.00 10.48 9.07
N GLU A 11 -26.88 11.11 7.91
CA GLU A 11 -25.63 11.74 7.46
C GLU A 11 -25.09 12.74 8.49
N THR A 12 -25.97 13.61 8.97
CA THR A 12 -25.67 14.56 10.05
C THR A 12 -26.22 14.02 11.36
N HIS A 13 -25.35 13.73 12.30
CA HIS A 13 -25.70 13.23 13.64
C HIS A 13 -24.57 13.53 14.62
N ASP A 14 -24.86 13.57 15.89
CA ASP A 14 -23.86 13.58 16.96
C ASP A 14 -23.45 12.15 17.31
N VAL A 15 -22.14 11.90 17.44
CA VAL A 15 -21.60 10.57 17.79
C VAL A 15 -22.14 10.09 19.15
N SER A 16 -22.49 10.99 20.05
CA SER A 16 -23.12 10.66 21.35
C SER A 16 -24.48 9.94 21.21
N GLU A 17 -25.18 10.13 20.08
CA GLU A 17 -26.44 9.42 19.78
C GLU A 17 -26.24 7.89 19.71
N LEU A 18 -25.01 7.41 19.47
CA LEU A 18 -24.67 5.99 19.48
C LEU A 18 -25.00 5.33 20.81
N TYR A 19 -24.83 6.04 21.95
CA TYR A 19 -25.22 5.52 23.27
C TYR A 19 -26.72 5.24 23.37
N TYR A 20 -27.53 6.14 22.83
CA TYR A 20 -28.99 5.97 22.81
C TYR A 20 -29.41 4.80 21.92
N HIS A 21 -28.89 4.74 20.69
CA HIS A 21 -29.18 3.66 19.74
C HIS A 21 -28.69 2.29 20.24
N ALA A 22 -27.53 2.24 20.88
CA ALA A 22 -26.99 1.02 21.48
C ALA A 22 -27.87 0.56 22.67
N ALA A 23 -28.30 1.49 23.53
CA ALA A 23 -29.20 1.20 24.65
C ALA A 23 -30.55 0.64 24.18
N GLN A 24 -31.14 1.23 23.14
CA GLN A 24 -32.35 0.71 22.50
C GLN A 24 -32.15 -0.72 21.95
N ALA A 25 -31.06 -0.95 21.20
CA ALA A 25 -30.76 -2.26 20.61
C ALA A 25 -30.58 -3.36 21.70
N LEU A 26 -30.01 -3.00 22.84
CA LEU A 26 -29.79 -3.91 23.98
C LEU A 26 -30.99 -4.00 24.93
N HIS A 27 -32.04 -3.16 24.76
CA HIS A 27 -33.17 -3.01 25.70
C HIS A 27 -32.70 -2.72 27.12
N VAL A 28 -31.79 -1.76 27.28
CA VAL A 28 -31.27 -1.25 28.56
C VAL A 28 -31.37 0.28 28.60
N ARG A 29 -31.11 0.89 29.76
CA ARG A 29 -31.00 2.35 29.87
C ARG A 29 -29.60 2.78 29.40
N ALA A 30 -29.45 3.96 28.81
CA ALA A 30 -28.15 4.50 28.43
C ALA A 30 -27.17 4.60 29.63
N SER A 31 -27.71 4.86 30.85
CA SER A 31 -26.94 4.85 32.10
C SER A 31 -26.33 3.50 32.49
N ASP A 32 -26.86 2.40 31.96
CA ASP A 32 -26.35 1.05 32.21
C ASP A 32 -25.12 0.72 31.35
N ILE A 33 -24.83 1.55 30.35
CA ILE A 33 -23.62 1.44 29.51
C ILE A 33 -22.45 2.07 30.27
N ALA A 34 -21.43 1.26 30.55
CA ALA A 34 -20.17 1.71 31.16
C ALA A 34 -19.20 2.30 30.15
N ALA A 35 -19.10 1.70 28.95
CA ALA A 35 -18.26 2.17 27.86
C ALA A 35 -18.85 1.75 26.51
N LEU A 36 -18.67 2.59 25.50
CA LEU A 36 -18.99 2.33 24.12
C LEU A 36 -17.77 2.71 23.25
N HIS A 37 -17.32 1.77 22.41
CA HIS A 37 -16.25 1.99 21.45
C HIS A 37 -16.75 1.70 20.04
N ILE A 38 -16.43 2.57 19.10
CA ILE A 38 -16.71 2.31 17.69
C ILE A 38 -15.73 1.24 17.21
N PHE A 39 -16.26 0.10 16.76
CA PHE A 39 -15.45 -0.97 16.15
C PHE A 39 -15.30 -0.78 14.65
N ARG A 40 -16.37 -0.27 13.98
CA ARG A 40 -16.38 0.03 12.55
C ARG A 40 -17.37 1.14 12.23
N ARG A 41 -16.97 2.04 11.34
CA ARG A 41 -17.81 3.09 10.76
C ARG A 41 -17.71 3.03 9.24
N SER A 42 -18.83 3.12 8.52
CA SER A 42 -18.85 3.19 7.06
C SER A 42 -19.98 4.08 6.57
N LEU A 43 -19.74 4.83 5.49
CA LEU A 43 -20.77 5.60 4.82
C LEU A 43 -21.50 4.71 3.81
N ASP A 44 -22.82 4.59 3.93
CA ASP A 44 -23.67 3.91 2.95
C ASP A 44 -24.22 4.94 1.96
N ALA A 45 -23.66 4.93 0.73
CA ALA A 45 -24.05 5.80 -0.36
C ALA A 45 -24.80 5.04 -1.50
N ARG A 46 -25.41 3.90 -1.20
CA ARG A 46 -26.14 3.09 -2.20
C ARG A 46 -27.47 3.73 -2.62
N LYS A 47 -28.09 4.53 -1.74
CA LYS A 47 -29.36 5.23 -1.98
C LYS A 47 -29.14 6.73 -2.12
N LYS A 48 -28.45 7.15 -3.18
CA LYS A 48 -28.18 8.56 -3.45
C LYS A 48 -29.45 9.35 -3.67
N PRO A 49 -29.60 10.56 -3.14
CA PRO A 49 -28.69 11.30 -2.28
C PRO A 49 -28.90 11.05 -0.77
N ASP A 50 -29.72 10.06 -0.36
CA ASP A 50 -29.98 9.71 1.06
C ASP A 50 -28.82 8.87 1.61
N LEU A 51 -27.80 9.55 2.13
CA LEU A 51 -26.61 8.95 2.69
C LEU A 51 -26.78 8.66 4.17
N ARG A 52 -26.18 7.56 4.65
CA ARG A 52 -26.27 7.15 6.06
C ARG A 52 -24.97 6.59 6.56
N TRP A 53 -24.67 6.86 7.83
CA TRP A 53 -23.58 6.21 8.52
C TRP A 53 -24.04 4.88 9.12
N VAL A 54 -23.23 3.85 8.93
CA VAL A 54 -23.45 2.51 9.48
C VAL A 54 -22.32 2.20 10.46
N TYR A 55 -22.69 1.93 11.70
CA TYR A 55 -21.78 1.66 12.80
C TYR A 55 -21.86 0.21 13.27
N THR A 56 -20.72 -0.32 13.67
CA THR A 56 -20.60 -1.46 14.57
C THR A 56 -19.93 -0.96 15.83
N VAL A 57 -20.53 -1.21 16.98
CA VAL A 57 -20.01 -0.73 18.27
C VAL A 57 -19.80 -1.87 19.25
N ASP A 58 -18.78 -1.74 20.09
CA ASP A 58 -18.52 -2.60 21.23
C ASP A 58 -18.97 -1.91 22.51
N VAL A 59 -19.88 -2.55 23.22
CA VAL A 59 -20.53 -2.01 24.43
C VAL A 59 -20.14 -2.85 25.64
N THR A 60 -19.68 -2.19 26.69
CA THR A 60 -19.49 -2.78 28.01
C THR A 60 -20.59 -2.27 28.93
N LEU A 61 -21.37 -3.17 29.53
CA LEU A 61 -22.38 -2.82 30.52
C LEU A 61 -21.77 -2.81 31.91
N ARG A 62 -22.35 -1.98 32.81
CA ARG A 62 -21.97 -1.96 34.23
C ARG A 62 -22.18 -3.30 34.90
N SER A 63 -23.22 -4.04 34.47
CA SER A 63 -23.54 -5.39 34.95
C SER A 63 -24.50 -6.10 33.98
N GLY A 64 -24.61 -7.41 34.10
CA GLY A 64 -25.72 -8.18 33.50
C GLY A 64 -25.57 -8.49 32.00
N GLU A 65 -24.39 -8.36 31.38
CA GLU A 65 -24.19 -8.65 29.95
C GLU A 65 -24.72 -10.03 29.50
N GLY A 66 -24.52 -11.07 30.32
CA GLY A 66 -25.03 -12.40 30.02
C GLY A 66 -26.55 -12.51 29.99
N ALA A 67 -27.25 -11.76 30.84
CA ALA A 67 -28.72 -11.70 30.86
C ALA A 67 -29.24 -10.93 29.64
N VAL A 68 -28.59 -9.82 29.29
CA VAL A 68 -28.92 -9.02 28.11
C VAL A 68 -28.75 -9.86 26.85
N LEU A 69 -27.64 -10.57 26.69
CA LEU A 69 -27.39 -11.41 25.53
C LEU A 69 -28.43 -12.54 25.37
N ARG A 70 -28.84 -13.18 26.46
CA ARG A 70 -29.91 -14.19 26.40
C ARG A 70 -31.26 -13.62 26.00
N ARG A 71 -31.57 -12.38 26.38
CA ARG A 71 -32.81 -11.67 26.03
C ARG A 71 -32.80 -11.13 24.60
N CYS A 72 -31.66 -10.61 24.16
CA CYS A 72 -31.49 -10.08 22.81
C CYS A 72 -31.27 -11.21 21.81
N ARG A 73 -32.35 -11.71 21.19
CA ARG A 73 -32.29 -12.81 20.19
C ARG A 73 -31.80 -12.34 18.79
N SER A 74 -31.19 -11.18 18.68
CA SER A 74 -30.73 -10.62 17.39
C SER A 74 -29.36 -11.19 17.01
N ALA A 75 -29.24 -11.71 15.79
CA ALA A 75 -27.96 -12.14 15.22
C ALA A 75 -26.95 -10.98 15.05
N LYS A 76 -27.40 -9.72 15.17
CA LYS A 76 -26.55 -8.54 15.12
C LYS A 76 -25.85 -8.25 16.45
N ILE A 77 -26.21 -8.93 17.53
CA ILE A 77 -25.62 -8.75 18.85
C ILE A 77 -24.87 -10.02 19.24
N THR A 78 -23.56 -9.90 19.42
CA THR A 78 -22.68 -11.01 19.76
C THR A 78 -21.82 -10.66 20.97
N ARG A 79 -21.35 -11.69 21.68
CA ARG A 79 -20.33 -11.51 22.71
C ARG A 79 -18.95 -11.61 22.05
N GLU A 80 -18.11 -10.61 22.28
CA GLU A 80 -16.77 -10.54 21.72
C GLU A 80 -15.73 -10.36 22.83
N ALA A 81 -14.52 -10.81 22.57
CA ALA A 81 -13.33 -10.52 23.37
C ALA A 81 -12.40 -9.59 22.59
N PRO A 82 -11.65 -8.70 23.25
CA PRO A 82 -10.62 -7.91 22.59
C PRO A 82 -9.56 -8.84 21.96
N TYR A 83 -9.16 -8.53 20.74
CA TYR A 83 -8.01 -9.19 20.12
C TYR A 83 -6.72 -8.69 20.78
N VAL A 84 -5.90 -9.62 21.23
CA VAL A 84 -4.56 -9.35 21.80
C VAL A 84 -3.53 -10.12 20.99
N TYR A 85 -2.57 -9.41 20.40
CA TYR A 85 -1.46 -10.03 19.71
C TYR A 85 -0.35 -10.35 20.70
N HIS A 86 0.01 -11.63 20.80
CA HIS A 86 1.05 -12.12 21.71
C HIS A 86 2.36 -12.30 20.94
N ILE A 87 3.43 -11.70 21.46
CA ILE A 87 4.79 -11.86 20.97
C ILE A 87 5.56 -12.67 22.02
N PRO A 88 6.04 -13.88 21.68
CA PRO A 88 6.82 -14.68 22.62
C PRO A 88 8.15 -13.98 22.93
N ARG A 89 8.67 -14.15 24.12
CA ARG A 89 10.01 -13.68 24.46
C ARG A 89 11.05 -14.69 23.98
N CYS A 90 12.14 -14.18 23.43
CA CYS A 90 13.27 -14.98 22.96
C CYS A 90 14.56 -14.43 23.55
N THR A 91 15.45 -15.32 23.99
CA THR A 91 16.74 -14.96 24.61
C THR A 91 17.93 -15.36 23.74
N ALA A 92 17.70 -15.71 22.46
CA ALA A 92 18.79 -16.07 21.56
C ALA A 92 19.82 -14.95 21.39
N ALA A 93 21.08 -15.32 21.37
CA ALA A 93 22.18 -14.38 21.21
C ALA A 93 22.33 -13.89 19.75
N GLU A 94 21.86 -14.70 18.78
CA GLU A 94 21.97 -14.39 17.36
C GLU A 94 21.02 -13.25 16.97
N ARG A 95 21.52 -12.36 16.10
CA ARG A 95 20.76 -11.21 15.60
C ARG A 95 20.26 -11.50 14.19
N PRO A 96 18.95 -11.59 13.95
CA PRO A 96 18.42 -11.69 12.59
C PRO A 96 18.65 -10.39 11.81
N VAL A 97 18.78 -10.50 10.49
CA VAL A 97 18.89 -9.35 9.60
C VAL A 97 17.57 -9.13 8.89
N VAL A 98 17.14 -7.87 8.80
CA VAL A 98 15.98 -7.44 8.00
C VAL A 98 16.47 -6.54 6.89
N VAL A 99 16.24 -6.92 5.64
CA VAL A 99 16.67 -6.16 4.46
C VAL A 99 15.48 -5.41 3.87
N GLY A 100 15.58 -4.07 3.88
CA GLY A 100 14.52 -3.15 3.53
C GLY A 100 13.72 -2.69 4.74
N PHE A 101 13.45 -1.39 4.81
CA PHE A 101 12.70 -0.76 5.91
C PHE A 101 11.40 -0.11 5.43
N GLY A 102 10.71 -0.79 4.50
CA GLY A 102 9.31 -0.57 4.15
C GLY A 102 8.37 -1.25 5.15
N PRO A 103 7.04 -1.24 4.94
CA PRO A 103 6.07 -1.75 5.91
C PRO A 103 6.33 -3.20 6.36
N ALA A 104 6.75 -4.09 5.45
CA ALA A 104 7.09 -5.47 5.80
C ALA A 104 8.30 -5.54 6.74
N GLY A 105 9.41 -4.88 6.38
CA GLY A 105 10.63 -4.88 7.19
C GLY A 105 10.46 -4.17 8.52
N MET A 106 9.71 -3.07 8.56
CA MET A 106 9.42 -2.32 9.78
C MET A 106 8.67 -3.17 10.81
N PHE A 107 7.61 -3.87 10.39
CA PHE A 107 6.84 -4.70 11.29
C PHE A 107 7.53 -6.01 11.63
N ALA A 108 8.36 -6.57 10.73
CA ALA A 108 9.25 -7.66 11.07
C ALA A 108 10.26 -7.25 12.16
N ALA A 109 10.96 -6.14 11.96
CA ALA A 109 11.92 -5.61 12.93
C ALA A 109 11.27 -5.30 14.28
N LEU A 110 10.06 -4.69 14.29
CA LEU A 110 9.34 -4.37 15.52
C LEU A 110 8.96 -5.63 16.30
N VAL A 111 8.47 -6.69 15.63
CA VAL A 111 8.13 -7.97 16.28
C VAL A 111 9.38 -8.63 16.85
N LEU A 112 10.46 -8.74 16.07
CA LEU A 112 11.73 -9.30 16.54
C LEU A 112 12.33 -8.53 17.72
N ALA A 113 12.30 -7.19 17.66
CA ALA A 113 12.80 -6.34 18.74
C ALA A 113 11.96 -6.49 20.02
N LYS A 114 10.63 -6.55 19.90
CA LYS A 114 9.72 -6.80 21.04
C LYS A 114 9.91 -8.19 21.65
N ALA A 115 10.29 -9.17 20.85
CA ALA A 115 10.66 -10.51 21.32
C ALA A 115 12.02 -10.55 22.03
N GLY A 116 12.90 -9.54 21.83
CA GLY A 116 14.23 -9.45 22.45
C GLY A 116 15.41 -9.80 21.55
N LEU A 117 15.21 -10.01 20.25
CA LEU A 117 16.26 -10.51 19.32
C LEU A 117 17.19 -9.43 18.74
N ARG A 118 16.98 -8.15 18.97
CA ARG A 118 17.84 -7.03 18.54
C ARG A 118 18.19 -7.07 17.04
N PRO A 119 17.22 -7.00 16.10
CA PRO A 119 17.46 -7.14 14.67
C PRO A 119 18.42 -6.08 14.13
N LEU A 120 19.23 -6.43 13.10
CA LEU A 120 19.93 -5.49 12.25
C LEU A 120 19.09 -5.22 11.01
N VAL A 121 18.70 -3.98 10.80
CA VAL A 121 17.97 -3.53 9.61
C VAL A 121 18.93 -2.88 8.62
N LEU A 122 18.88 -3.30 7.36
CA LEU A 122 19.63 -2.70 6.25
C LEU A 122 18.64 -2.04 5.29
N GLU A 123 18.66 -0.72 5.19
CA GLU A 123 17.87 0.05 4.22
C GLU A 123 18.82 0.74 3.23
N ARG A 124 18.54 0.55 1.92
CA ARG A 124 19.40 1.10 0.87
C ARG A 124 19.32 2.61 0.74
N GLY A 125 18.15 3.18 1.01
CA GLY A 125 17.94 4.63 0.92
C GLY A 125 18.15 5.34 2.25
N ASP A 126 17.79 6.62 2.28
CA ASP A 126 17.99 7.51 3.41
C ASP A 126 16.92 7.36 4.49
N PRO A 127 17.19 7.85 5.71
CA PRO A 127 16.16 8.08 6.70
C PRO A 127 15.15 9.12 6.22
N ALA A 128 13.91 9.03 6.75
CA ALA A 128 12.75 9.75 6.26
C ALA A 128 12.93 11.26 6.01
N PRO A 129 13.59 12.06 6.89
CA PRO A 129 13.78 13.48 6.61
C PRO A 129 14.63 13.78 5.38
N LEU A 130 15.80 13.13 5.25
CA LEU A 130 16.70 13.32 4.12
C LEU A 130 16.11 12.77 2.81
N ARG A 131 15.44 11.62 2.89
CA ARG A 131 14.71 11.03 1.78
C ARG A 131 13.67 11.99 1.23
N ARG A 132 12.86 12.62 2.11
CA ARG A 132 11.84 13.59 1.72
C ARG A 132 12.46 14.77 0.98
N GLU A 133 13.56 15.32 1.47
CA GLU A 133 14.28 16.42 0.83
C GLU A 133 14.73 16.04 -0.60
N LYS A 134 15.31 14.84 -0.77
CA LYS A 134 15.75 14.36 -2.09
C LYS A 134 14.60 14.18 -3.06
N VAL A 135 13.48 13.64 -2.59
CA VAL A 135 12.27 13.46 -3.42
C VAL A 135 11.67 14.80 -3.82
N GLU A 136 11.53 15.75 -2.89
CA GLU A 136 11.02 17.09 -3.19
C GLU A 136 11.92 17.85 -4.18
N ARG A 137 13.25 17.68 -4.05
CA ARG A 137 14.23 18.21 -5.01
C ARG A 137 14.03 17.60 -6.40
N PHE A 138 13.88 16.28 -6.51
CA PHE A 138 13.61 15.60 -7.77
C PHE A 138 12.30 16.09 -8.40
N TRP A 139 11.22 16.21 -7.64
CA TRP A 139 9.95 16.73 -8.11
C TRP A 139 10.00 18.22 -8.55
N SER A 140 11.01 18.94 -8.12
CA SER A 140 11.28 20.33 -8.54
C SER A 140 12.23 20.43 -9.73
N GLY A 141 12.48 19.32 -10.44
CA GLY A 141 13.36 19.26 -11.61
C GLY A 141 14.84 19.00 -11.29
N GLY A 142 15.17 18.63 -10.05
CA GLY A 142 16.52 18.20 -9.67
C GLY A 142 16.82 16.76 -10.08
N PRO A 143 18.03 16.27 -9.81
CA PRO A 143 18.46 14.92 -10.21
C PRO A 143 17.73 13.84 -9.41
N LEU A 144 17.46 12.70 -10.07
CA LEU A 144 17.01 11.48 -9.42
C LEU A 144 18.17 10.86 -8.62
N ASP A 145 17.94 10.52 -7.36
CA ASP A 145 18.83 9.65 -6.59
C ASP A 145 18.35 8.19 -6.73
N PRO A 146 19.12 7.30 -7.37
CA PRO A 146 18.70 5.91 -7.62
C PRO A 146 18.66 5.06 -6.33
N GLU A 147 19.32 5.48 -5.26
CA GLU A 147 19.33 4.76 -3.99
C GLU A 147 18.29 5.30 -2.99
N SER A 148 17.86 6.58 -3.14
CA SER A 148 16.93 7.21 -2.20
C SER A 148 15.89 8.06 -2.93
N ASN A 149 14.67 7.55 -3.07
CA ASN A 149 13.61 8.11 -3.90
C ASN A 149 12.21 7.68 -3.40
N VAL A 150 11.17 7.79 -4.22
CA VAL A 150 9.80 7.37 -3.86
C VAL A 150 9.69 5.85 -3.59
N GLN A 151 10.58 5.02 -4.13
CA GLN A 151 10.55 3.57 -3.95
C GLN A 151 11.45 3.09 -2.80
N PHE A 152 12.60 3.72 -2.61
CA PHE A 152 13.63 3.33 -1.66
C PHE A 152 13.82 4.37 -0.56
N GLY A 153 14.17 3.89 0.63
CA GLY A 153 14.35 4.65 1.85
C GLY A 153 13.36 4.30 2.95
N GLU A 154 13.56 4.87 4.12
CA GLU A 154 12.75 4.60 5.31
C GLU A 154 11.25 4.75 5.04
N GLY A 155 10.48 3.71 5.36
CA GLY A 155 9.04 3.63 5.11
C GLY A 155 8.66 3.03 3.76
N GLY A 156 9.63 2.78 2.85
CA GLY A 156 9.39 2.22 1.52
C GLY A 156 8.47 3.09 0.66
N ALA A 157 7.94 2.54 -0.45
CA ALA A 157 7.05 3.28 -1.36
C ALA A 157 5.75 3.77 -0.69
N GLY A 158 5.31 3.10 0.37
CA GLY A 158 4.12 3.49 1.13
C GLY A 158 4.19 4.88 1.76
N ALA A 159 5.39 5.39 2.06
CA ALA A 159 5.59 6.72 2.66
C ALA A 159 5.12 7.87 1.75
N PHE A 160 5.18 7.69 0.43
CA PHE A 160 4.71 8.66 -0.58
C PHE A 160 3.43 8.16 -1.27
N SER A 161 2.42 7.80 -0.50
CA SER A 161 1.12 7.32 -0.98
C SER A 161 -0.04 7.97 -0.23
N ASP A 162 -1.29 7.64 -0.56
CA ASP A 162 -2.44 8.03 0.26
C ASP A 162 -2.43 7.38 1.66
N GLY A 163 -1.56 6.39 1.88
CA GLY A 163 -1.52 5.70 3.16
C GLY A 163 -2.75 4.86 3.45
N LYS A 164 -3.36 4.27 2.42
CA LYS A 164 -4.50 3.36 2.59
C LYS A 164 -4.08 2.12 3.38
N LEU A 165 -4.87 1.81 4.39
CA LEU A 165 -4.67 0.64 5.26
C LEU A 165 -5.75 -0.43 5.05
N ASN A 166 -6.37 -0.44 3.86
CA ASN A 166 -7.34 -1.45 3.48
C ASN A 166 -6.63 -2.74 3.06
N THR A 167 -7.19 -3.88 3.44
CA THR A 167 -6.77 -5.18 2.94
C THR A 167 -8.00 -6.00 2.54
N GLY A 168 -7.81 -6.87 1.54
CA GLY A 168 -8.80 -7.87 1.17
C GLY A 168 -8.81 -9.08 2.12
N THR A 169 -7.90 -9.15 3.09
CA THR A 169 -7.77 -10.29 4.02
C THR A 169 -8.33 -9.95 5.38
N LYS A 170 -8.96 -10.94 6.03
CA LYS A 170 -9.47 -10.84 7.40
C LYS A 170 -8.42 -11.31 8.44
N ASN A 171 -7.15 -11.00 8.23
CA ASN A 171 -6.10 -11.41 9.15
C ASN A 171 -6.12 -10.52 10.41
N GLU A 172 -6.27 -11.15 11.57
CA GLU A 172 -6.37 -10.44 12.86
C GLU A 172 -5.12 -9.62 13.20
N ARG A 173 -3.93 -10.00 12.69
CA ARG A 173 -2.69 -9.20 12.84
C ARG A 173 -2.84 -7.79 12.29
N GLY A 174 -3.70 -7.58 11.28
CA GLY A 174 -4.02 -6.26 10.75
C GLY A 174 -4.55 -5.31 11.82
N ARG A 175 -5.31 -5.80 12.79
CA ARG A 175 -5.80 -4.98 13.91
C ARG A 175 -4.65 -4.47 14.78
N TRP A 176 -3.67 -5.33 15.07
CA TRP A 176 -2.49 -4.93 15.83
C TRP A 176 -1.63 -3.92 15.06
N VAL A 177 -1.48 -4.10 13.75
CA VAL A 177 -0.78 -3.13 12.89
C VAL A 177 -1.43 -1.75 13.01
N LEU A 178 -2.77 -1.64 12.88
CA LEU A 178 -3.49 -0.37 13.04
C LEU A 178 -3.26 0.23 14.43
N GLN A 179 -3.30 -0.59 15.49
CA GLN A 179 -3.01 -0.13 16.84
C GLN A 179 -1.57 0.42 16.99
N GLN A 180 -0.58 -0.21 16.33
CA GLN A 180 0.78 0.33 16.33
C GLN A 180 0.87 1.66 15.55
N PHE A 181 0.17 1.79 14.41
CA PHE A 181 0.11 3.08 13.69
C PHE A 181 -0.43 4.20 14.60
N VAL A 182 -1.54 3.97 15.30
CA VAL A 182 -2.09 4.94 16.26
C VAL A 182 -1.11 5.21 17.39
N ARG A 183 -0.51 4.17 17.98
CA ARG A 183 0.52 4.32 19.03
C ARG A 183 1.67 5.20 18.59
N PHE A 184 2.04 5.17 17.32
CA PHE A 184 3.15 5.94 16.76
C PHE A 184 2.73 7.25 16.11
N GLY A 185 1.47 7.69 16.26
CA GLY A 185 1.02 9.04 15.93
C GLY A 185 0.02 9.15 14.78
N ALA A 186 -0.51 8.05 14.26
CA ALA A 186 -1.65 8.12 13.35
C ALA A 186 -2.95 8.46 14.10
N GLN A 187 -3.92 9.00 13.37
CA GLN A 187 -5.24 9.32 13.90
C GLN A 187 -6.01 8.05 14.34
N GLU A 188 -6.80 8.15 15.42
CA GLU A 188 -7.54 7.01 15.99
C GLU A 188 -8.61 6.45 15.04
N GLU A 189 -9.12 7.28 14.13
CA GLU A 189 -10.15 6.93 13.15
C GLU A 189 -9.77 5.73 12.30
N ILE A 190 -8.48 5.51 12.06
CA ILE A 190 -8.01 4.32 11.31
C ILE A 190 -8.35 2.99 11.98
N LEU A 191 -8.63 2.99 13.29
CA LEU A 191 -9.03 1.79 14.02
C LEU A 191 -10.45 1.33 13.67
N TYR A 192 -11.30 2.25 13.22
CA TYR A 192 -12.71 1.95 12.99
C TYR A 192 -13.26 2.36 11.63
N ASP A 193 -12.63 3.23 10.88
CA ASP A 193 -13.07 3.56 9.54
C ASP A 193 -12.98 2.35 8.60
N ALA A 194 -14.04 2.15 7.80
CA ALA A 194 -14.08 1.05 6.84
C ALA A 194 -13.05 1.22 5.70
N LYS A 195 -12.61 2.44 5.47
CA LYS A 195 -11.58 2.82 4.49
C LYS A 195 -10.50 3.67 5.15
N PRO A 196 -9.72 3.09 6.09
CA PRO A 196 -8.73 3.84 6.84
C PRO A 196 -7.60 4.31 5.95
N HIS A 197 -7.16 5.55 6.17
CA HIS A 197 -5.99 6.15 5.53
C HIS A 197 -5.25 7.04 6.52
N VAL A 198 -3.96 7.24 6.28
CA VAL A 198 -3.11 8.05 7.17
C VAL A 198 -2.70 9.37 6.51
N GLY A 199 -2.36 9.32 5.22
CA GLY A 199 -1.78 10.44 4.48
C GLY A 199 -0.26 10.50 4.60
N THR A 200 0.39 10.98 3.54
CA THR A 200 1.85 11.02 3.45
C THR A 200 2.49 11.85 4.58
N ASP A 201 1.90 12.97 4.93
CA ASP A 201 2.39 13.90 5.96
C ASP A 201 2.46 13.26 7.35
N VAL A 202 1.42 12.52 7.74
CA VAL A 202 1.36 11.80 9.03
C VAL A 202 2.22 10.54 9.01
N LEU A 203 2.26 9.81 7.88
CA LEU A 203 3.04 8.58 7.74
C LEU A 203 4.52 8.79 8.08
N PHE A 204 5.13 9.91 7.69
CA PHE A 204 6.53 10.19 8.01
C PHE A 204 6.80 10.20 9.51
N HIS A 205 5.91 10.77 10.31
CA HIS A 205 6.04 10.78 11.77
C HIS A 205 5.86 9.38 12.36
N VAL A 206 4.86 8.64 11.89
CA VAL A 206 4.62 7.24 12.32
C VAL A 206 5.82 6.36 12.05
N ILE A 207 6.43 6.48 10.87
CA ILE A 207 7.60 5.72 10.44
C ILE A 207 8.79 5.99 11.35
N GLN A 208 9.09 7.27 11.62
CA GLN A 208 10.19 7.67 12.50
C GLN A 208 10.00 7.15 13.93
N ASN A 209 8.80 7.32 14.50
CA ASN A 209 8.49 6.86 15.84
C ASN A 209 8.60 5.32 15.96
N LEU A 210 8.21 4.60 14.91
CA LEU A 210 8.37 3.14 14.85
C LEU A 210 9.85 2.74 14.83
N ARG A 211 10.68 3.41 14.01
CA ARG A 211 12.13 3.19 14.02
C ARG A 211 12.72 3.42 15.43
N GLU A 212 12.39 4.54 16.05
CA GLU A 212 12.88 4.86 17.40
C GLU A 212 12.49 3.78 18.42
N GLU A 213 11.30 3.20 18.32
CA GLU A 213 10.91 2.07 19.18
C GLU A 213 11.75 0.83 18.91
N VAL A 214 12.07 0.51 17.65
CA VAL A 214 12.97 -0.61 17.31
C VAL A 214 14.36 -0.38 17.93
N LEU A 215 14.91 0.84 17.79
CA LEU A 215 16.21 1.20 18.37
C LEU A 215 16.19 1.15 19.90
N ARG A 216 15.14 1.68 20.53
CA ARG A 216 14.95 1.65 21.99
C ARG A 216 14.91 0.22 22.54
N LEU A 217 14.41 -0.74 21.77
CA LEU A 217 14.36 -2.16 22.11
C LEU A 217 15.69 -2.90 21.81
N GLY A 218 16.73 -2.18 21.37
CA GLY A 218 18.06 -2.72 21.11
C GLY A 218 18.30 -3.20 19.68
N GLY A 219 17.36 -2.97 18.76
CA GLY A 219 17.60 -3.14 17.32
C GLY A 219 18.56 -2.09 16.78
N GLU A 220 19.00 -2.26 15.55
CA GLU A 220 19.90 -1.35 14.82
C GLU A 220 19.33 -1.13 13.42
N ALA A 221 19.38 0.11 12.92
CA ALA A 221 18.98 0.46 11.56
C ALA A 221 20.12 1.19 10.85
N ARG A 222 20.55 0.66 9.70
CA ARG A 222 21.55 1.26 8.82
C ARG A 222 20.89 1.73 7.55
N PHE A 223 21.16 2.99 7.21
CA PHE A 223 20.69 3.64 5.99
C PHE A 223 21.85 3.81 5.01
N GLY A 224 21.56 4.01 3.72
CA GLY A 224 22.59 3.95 2.69
C GLY A 224 23.23 2.55 2.58
N ALA A 225 22.60 1.53 3.15
CA ALA A 225 23.10 0.19 3.29
C ALA A 225 22.44 -0.76 2.27
N ARG A 226 23.03 -0.86 1.08
CA ARG A 226 22.48 -1.66 -0.03
C ARG A 226 23.01 -3.09 0.03
N LEU A 227 22.13 -4.06 0.24
CA LEU A 227 22.47 -5.49 0.20
C LEU A 227 23.09 -5.85 -1.17
N THR A 228 24.25 -6.53 -1.14
CA THR A 228 24.99 -6.96 -2.34
C THR A 228 25.21 -8.47 -2.42
N GLY A 229 24.98 -9.21 -1.34
CA GLY A 229 25.16 -10.66 -1.35
C GLY A 229 24.69 -11.35 -0.09
N LEU A 230 24.50 -12.66 -0.22
CA LEU A 230 24.24 -13.59 0.86
C LEU A 230 25.45 -14.52 0.97
N GLU A 231 25.92 -14.73 2.20
CA GLU A 231 26.92 -15.76 2.49
C GLU A 231 26.20 -17.04 2.84
N THR A 232 26.64 -18.14 2.26
CA THR A 232 25.95 -19.43 2.40
C THR A 232 26.94 -20.58 2.61
N GLN A 233 26.54 -21.54 3.41
CA GLN A 233 27.25 -22.81 3.57
C GLN A 233 26.21 -23.93 3.70
N ASP A 234 26.41 -25.02 2.97
CA ASP A 234 25.55 -26.22 3.03
C ASP A 234 24.05 -25.93 2.88
N GLY A 235 23.70 -25.03 1.95
CA GLY A 235 22.30 -24.66 1.68
C GLY A 235 21.65 -23.79 2.76
N ARG A 236 22.46 -23.13 3.60
CA ARG A 236 22.00 -22.26 4.68
C ARG A 236 22.70 -20.91 4.65
N ILE A 237 21.98 -19.85 5.08
CA ILE A 237 22.56 -18.53 5.32
C ILE A 237 23.57 -18.60 6.47
N THR A 238 24.72 -17.97 6.28
CA THR A 238 25.77 -17.74 7.29
C THR A 238 26.11 -16.28 7.48
N GLY A 239 25.67 -15.41 6.56
CA GLY A 239 25.88 -13.96 6.65
C GLY A 239 25.29 -13.19 5.48
N VAL A 240 25.43 -11.88 5.57
CA VAL A 240 25.04 -10.92 4.53
C VAL A 240 26.20 -9.98 4.22
N ARG A 241 26.27 -9.49 2.97
CA ARG A 241 27.17 -8.40 2.55
C ARG A 241 26.36 -7.24 2.00
N TRP A 242 26.82 -6.03 2.29
CA TRP A 242 26.21 -4.80 1.78
C TRP A 242 27.27 -3.73 1.51
N ILE A 243 26.92 -2.74 0.72
CA ILE A 243 27.72 -1.50 0.54
C ILE A 243 27.08 -0.41 1.37
N GLU A 244 27.91 0.28 2.17
CA GLU A 244 27.57 1.45 2.97
C GLU A 244 28.72 2.45 2.89
N ASP A 245 28.44 3.70 2.54
CA ASP A 245 29.44 4.76 2.34
C ASP A 245 30.57 4.36 1.36
N GLY A 246 30.21 3.63 0.31
CA GLY A 246 31.16 3.13 -0.70
C GLY A 246 32.04 1.96 -0.25
N ALA A 247 31.93 1.50 0.99
CA ALA A 247 32.69 0.39 1.51
C ALA A 247 31.85 -0.88 1.64
N GLU A 248 32.43 -2.03 1.32
CA GLU A 248 31.81 -3.33 1.57
C GLU A 248 31.84 -3.64 3.07
N ARG A 249 30.70 -4.12 3.57
CA ARG A 249 30.48 -4.57 4.95
C ARG A 249 29.90 -5.97 4.93
N SER A 250 30.13 -6.71 6.02
CA SER A 250 29.52 -8.03 6.22
C SER A 250 29.06 -8.20 7.67
N PHE A 251 28.09 -9.10 7.86
CA PHE A 251 27.58 -9.46 9.17
C PHE A 251 27.17 -10.94 9.17
N ALA A 252 27.72 -11.69 10.13
CA ALA A 252 27.37 -13.10 10.31
C ALA A 252 25.97 -13.21 10.92
N CYS A 253 25.08 -13.95 10.26
CA CYS A 253 23.72 -14.21 10.73
C CYS A 253 23.20 -15.52 10.15
N ARG A 254 22.15 -16.05 10.74
CA ARG A 254 21.50 -17.29 10.25
C ARG A 254 20.13 -17.05 9.64
N ASP A 255 19.51 -15.92 9.93
CA ASP A 255 18.15 -15.60 9.52
C ASP A 255 18.11 -14.20 8.88
N VAL A 256 17.62 -14.15 7.63
CA VAL A 256 17.51 -12.93 6.81
C VAL A 256 16.06 -12.79 6.31
N ILE A 257 15.35 -11.78 6.78
CA ILE A 257 14.05 -11.40 6.25
C ILE A 257 14.27 -10.44 5.09
N LEU A 258 13.93 -10.88 3.86
CA LEU A 258 14.18 -10.15 2.62
C LEU A 258 12.94 -9.36 2.21
N ALA A 259 12.84 -8.10 2.67
CA ALA A 259 11.68 -7.20 2.49
C ALA A 259 12.00 -6.02 1.54
N ILE A 260 12.66 -6.29 0.42
CA ILE A 260 13.28 -5.35 -0.52
C ILE A 260 12.32 -4.49 -1.34
N GLY A 261 11.00 -4.77 -1.33
CA GLY A 261 10.04 -4.15 -2.25
C GLY A 261 10.21 -4.62 -3.71
N HIS A 262 9.25 -4.27 -4.57
CA HIS A 262 9.24 -4.74 -5.96
C HIS A 262 10.14 -3.94 -6.91
N SER A 263 10.69 -2.82 -6.46
CA SER A 263 11.52 -1.93 -7.30
C SER A 263 13.03 -2.24 -7.24
N ALA A 264 13.48 -3.14 -6.36
CA ALA A 264 14.88 -3.52 -6.19
C ALA A 264 15.37 -4.48 -7.30
N ARG A 265 15.31 -4.01 -8.56
CA ARG A 265 15.57 -4.82 -9.77
C ARG A 265 16.98 -5.37 -9.84
N ASP A 266 17.96 -4.63 -9.37
CA ASP A 266 19.35 -5.09 -9.20
C ASP A 266 19.42 -6.30 -8.27
N THR A 267 18.72 -6.27 -7.15
CA THR A 267 18.64 -7.38 -6.19
C THR A 267 17.94 -8.59 -6.81
N PHE A 268 16.82 -8.42 -7.53
CA PHE A 268 16.19 -9.55 -8.23
C PHE A 268 17.11 -10.21 -9.26
N ARG A 269 17.90 -9.43 -10.01
CA ARG A 269 18.84 -9.96 -11.00
C ARG A 269 19.90 -10.85 -10.34
N TRP A 270 20.54 -10.37 -9.28
CA TRP A 270 21.56 -11.18 -8.63
C TRP A 270 20.99 -12.36 -7.85
N LEU A 271 19.82 -12.25 -7.22
CA LEU A 271 19.14 -13.39 -6.59
C LEU A 271 18.83 -14.48 -7.63
N HIS A 272 18.36 -14.08 -8.81
CA HIS A 272 18.12 -15.01 -9.91
C HIS A 272 19.41 -15.67 -10.40
N ALA A 273 20.50 -14.90 -10.55
CA ALA A 273 21.82 -15.42 -10.90
C ALA A 273 22.38 -16.36 -9.83
N ALA A 274 22.03 -16.16 -8.55
CA ALA A 274 22.36 -17.03 -7.45
C ALA A 274 21.42 -18.26 -7.32
N ALA A 275 20.57 -18.51 -8.33
CA ALA A 275 19.62 -19.60 -8.40
C ALA A 275 18.60 -19.64 -7.24
N ILE A 276 18.28 -18.51 -6.62
CA ILE A 276 17.17 -18.42 -5.68
C ILE A 276 15.85 -18.63 -6.46
N PRO A 277 15.00 -19.60 -6.07
CA PRO A 277 13.80 -19.96 -6.81
C PRO A 277 12.84 -18.76 -6.95
N MET A 278 12.48 -18.45 -8.19
CA MET A 278 11.55 -17.38 -8.55
C MET A 278 10.56 -17.85 -9.59
N GLN A 279 9.38 -17.23 -9.59
CA GLN A 279 8.32 -17.47 -10.57
C GLN A 279 7.80 -16.14 -11.13
N PRO A 280 7.41 -16.09 -12.41
CA PRO A 280 6.69 -14.95 -12.95
C PRO A 280 5.31 -14.89 -12.30
N LYS A 281 4.81 -13.68 -12.11
CA LYS A 281 3.52 -13.45 -11.44
C LYS A 281 2.66 -12.53 -12.29
N PRO A 282 1.36 -12.81 -12.47
CA PRO A 282 0.45 -11.87 -13.11
C PRO A 282 0.35 -10.58 -12.30
N PHE A 283 0.24 -9.45 -13.01
CA PHE A 283 0.12 -8.13 -12.41
C PHE A 283 -0.72 -7.21 -13.31
N ALA A 284 -0.65 -5.90 -13.16
CA ALA A 284 -1.34 -4.97 -14.03
C ALA A 284 -0.51 -3.70 -14.24
N MET A 285 -0.65 -3.13 -15.42
CA MET A 285 0.00 -1.89 -15.83
C MET A 285 -0.97 -0.99 -16.59
N GLY A 286 -0.67 0.28 -16.68
CA GLY A 286 -1.47 1.23 -17.43
C GLY A 286 -1.02 2.67 -17.23
N VAL A 287 -1.97 3.52 -16.90
CA VAL A 287 -1.79 4.96 -16.75
C VAL A 287 -2.38 5.46 -15.43
N ARG A 288 -2.06 6.68 -15.04
CA ARG A 288 -2.77 7.42 -14.00
C ARG A 288 -3.83 8.29 -14.66
N ILE A 289 -5.06 8.26 -14.14
CA ILE A 289 -6.16 9.11 -14.61
C ILE A 289 -6.52 10.14 -13.53
N GLU A 290 -6.68 11.41 -13.93
CA GLU A 290 -7.07 12.52 -13.06
C GLU A 290 -8.44 13.07 -13.48
N HIS A 291 -9.26 13.37 -12.46
CA HIS A 291 -10.56 14.07 -12.59
C HIS A 291 -10.66 15.15 -11.53
N PRO A 292 -11.48 16.20 -11.73
CA PRO A 292 -11.84 17.09 -10.63
C PRO A 292 -12.50 16.30 -9.49
N GLN A 293 -12.04 16.48 -8.26
CA GLN A 293 -12.62 15.79 -7.09
C GLN A 293 -14.13 16.03 -6.96
N ALA A 294 -14.58 17.24 -7.28
CA ALA A 294 -16.00 17.61 -7.22
C ALA A 294 -16.89 16.77 -8.17
N VAL A 295 -16.38 16.34 -9.32
CA VAL A 295 -17.09 15.43 -10.25
C VAL A 295 -17.26 14.07 -9.59
N ILE A 296 -16.21 13.54 -8.99
CA ILE A 296 -16.23 12.25 -8.29
C ILE A 296 -17.16 12.31 -7.07
N ASP A 297 -17.10 13.38 -6.27
CA ASP A 297 -17.99 13.59 -5.13
C ASP A 297 -19.46 13.54 -5.56
N ARG A 298 -19.82 14.27 -6.62
CA ARG A 298 -21.19 14.29 -7.13
C ARG A 298 -21.62 12.93 -7.69
N ALA A 299 -20.75 12.25 -8.41
CA ALA A 299 -21.05 10.92 -8.94
C ALA A 299 -21.28 9.89 -7.82
N GLN A 300 -20.50 9.97 -6.73
CA GLN A 300 -20.60 9.03 -5.60
C GLN A 300 -21.74 9.37 -4.63
N TYR A 301 -21.98 10.65 -4.35
CA TYR A 301 -22.95 11.09 -3.35
C TYR A 301 -24.31 11.49 -3.93
N GLY A 302 -24.39 11.76 -5.25
CA GLY A 302 -25.61 12.23 -5.90
C GLY A 302 -25.93 13.70 -5.59
N LYS A 303 -25.04 14.39 -4.87
CA LYS A 303 -25.15 15.78 -4.43
C LYS A 303 -23.75 16.38 -4.20
N PRO A 304 -23.62 17.72 -4.02
CA PRO A 304 -22.38 18.31 -3.53
C PRO A 304 -21.98 17.69 -2.18
N ARG A 305 -20.69 17.49 -1.97
CA ARG A 305 -20.13 16.78 -0.80
C ARG A 305 -20.47 17.40 0.54
N GLY A 306 -20.47 18.75 0.65
CA GLY A 306 -20.59 19.42 1.94
C GLY A 306 -19.45 19.03 2.90
N GLU A 307 -19.79 18.57 4.10
CA GLU A 307 -18.84 18.15 5.14
C GLU A 307 -18.43 16.66 5.04
N LEU A 308 -18.98 15.92 4.07
CA LEU A 308 -18.59 14.53 3.86
C LEU A 308 -17.11 14.43 3.44
N PRO A 309 -16.44 13.29 3.71
CA PRO A 309 -15.07 13.08 3.24
C PRO A 309 -15.01 13.11 1.71
N PRO A 310 -13.87 13.47 1.10
CA PRO A 310 -13.70 13.37 -0.34
C PRO A 310 -14.00 11.95 -0.81
N ALA A 311 -14.88 11.83 -1.82
CA ALA A 311 -15.35 10.55 -2.31
C ALA A 311 -14.22 9.78 -2.99
N ASP A 312 -14.20 8.47 -2.74
CA ASP A 312 -13.34 7.53 -3.44
C ASP A 312 -14.15 6.57 -4.31
N TYR A 313 -13.47 5.86 -5.18
CA TYR A 313 -14.06 4.81 -6.01
C TYR A 313 -13.12 3.62 -6.17
N LYS A 314 -13.71 2.47 -6.47
CA LYS A 314 -13.01 1.27 -6.91
C LYS A 314 -13.85 0.65 -8.03
N LEU A 315 -13.33 0.70 -9.25
CA LEU A 315 -13.99 0.20 -10.45
C LEU A 315 -13.22 -1.01 -10.96
N ALA A 316 -13.94 -1.99 -11.47
CA ALA A 316 -13.35 -3.16 -12.13
C ALA A 316 -14.33 -3.69 -13.18
N VAL A 317 -13.81 -4.01 -14.36
CA VAL A 317 -14.58 -4.60 -15.45
C VAL A 317 -13.80 -5.76 -16.08
N HIS A 318 -14.55 -6.78 -16.48
CA HIS A 318 -14.04 -7.89 -17.28
C HIS A 318 -14.49 -7.71 -18.72
N LEU A 319 -13.59 -7.97 -19.65
CA LEU A 319 -13.83 -7.88 -21.08
C LEU A 319 -14.20 -9.26 -21.66
N PRO A 320 -14.87 -9.29 -22.81
CA PRO A 320 -15.30 -10.56 -23.42
C PRO A 320 -14.15 -11.47 -23.86
N ASP A 321 -12.98 -10.89 -24.13
CA ASP A 321 -11.75 -11.59 -24.52
C ASP A 321 -10.96 -12.19 -23.33
N GLY A 322 -11.50 -12.06 -22.09
CA GLY A 322 -10.87 -12.50 -20.86
C GLY A 322 -9.95 -11.47 -20.21
N GLY A 323 -9.71 -10.33 -20.85
CA GLY A 323 -8.98 -9.20 -20.26
C GLY A 323 -9.76 -8.56 -19.13
N ALA A 324 -9.07 -7.79 -18.29
CA ALA A 324 -9.70 -7.00 -17.24
C ALA A 324 -9.01 -5.63 -17.10
N ALA A 325 -9.83 -4.61 -16.85
CA ALA A 325 -9.33 -3.30 -16.46
C ALA A 325 -9.95 -2.88 -15.13
N TYR A 326 -9.15 -2.21 -14.31
CA TYR A 326 -9.61 -1.75 -13.01
C TYR A 326 -8.85 -0.53 -12.51
N THR A 327 -9.48 0.18 -11.58
CA THR A 327 -8.83 1.29 -10.88
C THR A 327 -8.11 0.78 -9.63
N PHE A 328 -6.92 1.32 -9.38
CA PHE A 328 -6.09 0.95 -8.25
C PHE A 328 -5.53 2.18 -7.57
N CYS A 329 -5.30 2.09 -6.25
CA CYS A 329 -4.71 3.18 -5.45
C CYS A 329 -5.30 4.56 -5.79
N MET A 330 -6.65 4.65 -5.82
CA MET A 330 -7.35 5.92 -6.01
C MET A 330 -7.06 6.87 -4.84
N CYS A 331 -6.62 8.07 -5.14
CA CYS A 331 -6.20 9.10 -4.19
C CYS A 331 -7.17 10.29 -4.26
N PRO A 332 -8.16 10.38 -3.36
CA PRO A 332 -9.07 11.51 -3.31
C PRO A 332 -8.32 12.78 -2.91
N GLY A 333 -8.63 13.92 -3.56
CA GLY A 333 -7.96 15.19 -3.27
C GLY A 333 -6.43 15.06 -3.29
N GLY A 334 -5.89 14.25 -4.22
CA GLY A 334 -4.50 13.86 -4.25
C GLY A 334 -3.75 14.34 -5.48
N HIS A 335 -2.51 13.91 -5.57
CA HIS A 335 -1.57 14.29 -6.63
C HIS A 335 -1.00 13.05 -7.32
N VAL A 336 -0.78 13.15 -8.62
CA VAL A 336 0.09 12.22 -9.35
C VAL A 336 1.54 12.62 -9.08
N VAL A 337 2.41 11.66 -8.81
CA VAL A 337 3.80 11.91 -8.43
C VAL A 337 4.78 11.09 -9.27
N ALA A 338 5.98 11.65 -9.48
CA ALA A 338 7.08 10.95 -10.12
C ALA A 338 7.68 9.92 -9.15
N ALA A 339 7.61 8.66 -9.53
CA ALA A 339 8.03 7.53 -8.70
C ALA A 339 9.17 6.71 -9.32
N ALA A 340 9.95 7.33 -10.23
CA ALA A 340 11.13 6.73 -10.81
C ALA A 340 12.15 6.34 -9.73
N SER A 341 12.86 5.24 -9.95
CA SER A 341 13.98 4.77 -9.12
C SER A 341 15.20 4.34 -9.92
N GLN A 342 15.11 4.43 -11.24
CA GLN A 342 16.20 4.11 -12.16
C GLN A 342 16.39 5.26 -13.14
N PRO A 343 17.65 5.62 -13.46
CA PRO A 343 17.94 6.62 -14.49
C PRO A 343 17.33 6.23 -15.84
N GLY A 344 16.77 7.20 -16.56
CA GLY A 344 16.21 7.00 -17.89
C GLY A 344 14.84 6.29 -17.92
N GLY A 345 14.13 6.23 -16.81
CA GLY A 345 12.76 5.71 -16.73
C GLY A 345 11.82 6.69 -16.04
N VAL A 346 10.59 6.81 -16.55
CA VAL A 346 9.49 7.52 -15.88
C VAL A 346 8.52 6.52 -15.30
N VAL A 347 8.06 6.79 -14.07
CA VAL A 347 7.04 6.00 -13.37
C VAL A 347 6.10 6.96 -12.67
N THR A 348 4.80 6.75 -12.81
CA THR A 348 3.79 7.51 -12.07
C THR A 348 3.28 6.71 -10.87
N ASN A 349 2.89 7.43 -9.83
CA ASN A 349 2.13 6.90 -8.70
C ASN A 349 1.19 8.00 -8.19
N GLY A 350 0.35 7.70 -7.20
CA GLY A 350 -0.52 8.70 -6.57
C GLY A 350 -0.29 8.80 -5.08
N MET A 351 -0.43 10.00 -4.57
CA MET A 351 -0.40 10.27 -3.12
C MET A 351 -1.49 11.26 -2.71
N SER A 352 -1.83 11.26 -1.43
CA SER A 352 -2.64 12.31 -0.80
C SER A 352 -2.08 12.66 0.57
N TYR A 353 -2.29 13.88 0.99
CA TYR A 353 -2.13 14.28 2.39
C TYR A 353 -3.30 13.79 3.24
N ALA A 354 -3.16 13.79 4.56
CA ALA A 354 -4.24 13.35 5.47
C ALA A 354 -5.55 14.11 5.24
N ALA A 355 -5.48 15.41 4.95
CA ALA A 355 -6.64 16.26 4.69
C ALA A 355 -7.34 15.99 3.35
N ARG A 356 -6.68 15.33 2.38
CA ARG A 356 -7.22 15.08 1.03
C ARG A 356 -7.84 16.32 0.37
N GLY A 357 -7.17 17.46 0.54
CA GLY A 357 -7.68 18.79 0.16
C GLY A 357 -7.34 19.24 -1.27
N GLY A 358 -6.75 18.40 -2.10
CA GLY A 358 -6.42 18.74 -3.49
C GLY A 358 -7.65 18.85 -4.38
N GLU A 359 -7.51 19.57 -5.49
CA GLU A 359 -8.59 19.81 -6.47
C GLU A 359 -8.92 18.54 -7.28
N ASN A 360 -7.92 17.68 -7.51
CA ASN A 360 -8.06 16.48 -8.31
C ASN A 360 -8.22 15.21 -7.46
N ALA A 361 -9.03 14.31 -7.97
CA ALA A 361 -9.01 12.89 -7.66
C ALA A 361 -8.16 12.18 -8.70
N ASN A 362 -7.31 11.24 -8.31
CA ASN A 362 -6.56 10.45 -9.27
C ASN A 362 -6.56 8.96 -8.90
N SER A 363 -6.42 8.10 -9.89
CA SER A 363 -6.21 6.66 -9.68
C SER A 363 -5.37 6.05 -10.79
N ALA A 364 -4.68 4.97 -10.50
CA ALA A 364 -4.21 4.08 -11.55
C ALA A 364 -5.42 3.53 -12.31
N LEU A 365 -5.34 3.49 -13.63
CA LEU A 365 -6.24 2.80 -14.54
C LEU A 365 -5.42 1.73 -15.25
N LEU A 366 -5.63 0.48 -14.88
CA LEU A 366 -4.74 -0.64 -15.17
C LEU A 366 -5.43 -1.71 -16.00
N ALA A 367 -4.69 -2.26 -16.96
CA ALA A 367 -5.00 -3.49 -17.65
C ALA A 367 -4.26 -4.67 -17.01
N SER A 368 -4.95 -5.80 -16.83
CA SER A 368 -4.32 -7.03 -16.33
C SER A 368 -3.40 -7.63 -17.36
N VAL A 369 -2.24 -8.12 -16.90
CA VAL A 369 -1.26 -8.84 -17.72
C VAL A 369 -0.83 -10.13 -17.01
N ALA A 370 -0.65 -11.16 -17.80
CA ALA A 370 -0.26 -12.49 -17.34
C ALA A 370 1.14 -12.86 -17.89
N PRO A 371 1.80 -13.87 -17.33
CA PRO A 371 3.14 -14.27 -17.77
C PRO A 371 3.24 -14.59 -19.27
N GLU A 372 2.14 -15.05 -19.87
CA GLU A 372 2.03 -15.36 -21.31
C GLU A 372 2.10 -14.11 -22.19
N ASP A 373 1.87 -12.93 -21.61
CA ASP A 373 1.91 -11.65 -22.31
C ASP A 373 3.32 -11.02 -22.33
N PHE A 374 4.23 -11.54 -21.51
CA PHE A 374 5.56 -10.92 -21.36
C PHE A 374 6.37 -11.12 -22.63
N PRO A 375 7.01 -10.07 -23.17
CA PRO A 375 7.87 -10.18 -24.36
C PRO A 375 9.03 -11.17 -24.17
N GLU A 376 9.53 -11.25 -22.92
CA GLU A 376 10.61 -12.17 -22.56
C GLU A 376 10.09 -13.20 -21.55
N PRO A 377 10.30 -14.51 -21.80
CA PRO A 377 9.89 -15.56 -20.87
C PRO A 377 10.78 -15.58 -19.62
N GLY A 378 10.29 -16.22 -18.57
CA GLY A 378 11.04 -16.44 -17.34
C GLY A 378 10.61 -15.56 -16.17
N PRO A 379 11.19 -15.80 -15.00
CA PRO A 379 10.71 -15.17 -13.76
C PRO A 379 10.87 -13.64 -13.73
N LEU A 380 11.81 -13.08 -14.48
CA LEU A 380 12.08 -11.64 -14.56
C LEU A 380 11.39 -10.96 -15.75
N GLY A 381 10.70 -11.69 -16.63
CA GLY A 381 10.12 -11.14 -17.87
C GLY A 381 9.19 -9.97 -17.65
N GLY A 382 8.31 -10.05 -16.66
CA GLY A 382 7.41 -8.94 -16.33
C GLY A 382 8.17 -7.70 -15.81
N MET A 383 9.25 -7.87 -15.06
CA MET A 383 10.11 -6.78 -14.59
C MET A 383 10.84 -6.09 -15.75
N LEU A 384 11.34 -6.87 -16.70
CA LEU A 384 12.01 -6.34 -17.91
C LEU A 384 11.00 -5.58 -18.78
N TRP A 385 9.78 -6.08 -18.92
CA TRP A 385 8.73 -5.37 -19.66
C TRP A 385 8.35 -4.03 -19.02
N GLN A 386 8.24 -3.98 -17.69
CA GLN A 386 8.07 -2.70 -16.99
C GLN A 386 9.20 -1.71 -17.33
N GLU A 387 10.46 -2.15 -17.30
CA GLU A 387 11.62 -1.30 -17.65
C GLU A 387 11.53 -0.74 -19.07
N GLN A 388 11.17 -1.58 -20.04
CA GLN A 388 11.03 -1.16 -21.45
C GLN A 388 9.96 -0.06 -21.60
N ILE A 389 8.79 -0.22 -20.95
CA ILE A 389 7.73 0.78 -20.98
C ILE A 389 8.15 2.08 -20.27
N GLU A 390 8.77 1.98 -19.11
CA GLU A 390 9.27 3.13 -18.34
C GLU A 390 10.28 3.96 -19.15
N GLN A 391 11.19 3.28 -19.88
CA GLN A 391 12.16 3.93 -20.75
C GLN A 391 11.53 4.52 -22.02
N ALA A 392 10.52 3.85 -22.60
CA ALA A 392 9.78 4.39 -23.74
C ALA A 392 9.03 5.67 -23.34
N CYS A 393 8.35 5.66 -22.20
CA CYS A 393 7.68 6.84 -21.67
C CYS A 393 8.66 7.96 -21.29
N PHE A 394 9.85 7.63 -20.78
CA PHE A 394 10.90 8.64 -20.53
C PHE A 394 11.30 9.36 -21.80
N ARG A 395 11.54 8.63 -22.89
CA ARG A 395 11.86 9.24 -24.20
C ARG A 395 10.71 10.08 -24.75
N LEU A 396 9.49 9.55 -24.69
CA LEU A 396 8.29 10.26 -25.16
C LEU A 396 8.00 11.53 -24.35
N GLY A 397 8.27 11.50 -23.03
CA GLY A 397 8.17 12.65 -22.12
C GLY A 397 9.28 13.69 -22.31
N GLY A 398 10.29 13.44 -23.18
CA GLY A 398 11.36 14.41 -23.50
C GLY A 398 12.68 14.16 -22.81
N ALA A 399 12.85 12.99 -22.17
CA ALA A 399 14.08 12.53 -21.52
C ALA A 399 14.58 13.43 -20.35
N ASP A 400 13.66 14.12 -19.69
CA ASP A 400 13.91 15.04 -18.58
C ASP A 400 13.00 14.81 -17.37
N TYR A 401 12.38 13.61 -17.27
CA TYR A 401 11.43 13.17 -16.27
C TYR A 401 10.05 13.87 -16.31
N HIS A 402 9.74 14.69 -17.33
CA HIS A 402 8.35 14.99 -17.62
C HIS A 402 7.63 13.70 -18.03
N ALA A 403 6.42 13.51 -17.51
CA ALA A 403 5.65 12.34 -17.89
C ALA A 403 4.86 12.60 -19.19
N PRO A 404 4.81 11.63 -20.12
CA PRO A 404 3.90 11.72 -21.25
C PRO A 404 2.45 11.70 -20.77
N ALA A 405 1.62 12.59 -21.32
CA ALA A 405 0.23 12.73 -20.93
C ALA A 405 -0.68 12.98 -22.14
N GLN A 406 -1.95 12.62 -21.99
CA GLN A 406 -2.95 12.75 -23.06
C GLN A 406 -4.34 12.97 -22.45
N LEU A 407 -5.16 13.79 -23.07
CA LEU A 407 -6.58 13.87 -22.72
C LEU A 407 -7.28 12.58 -23.12
N LEU A 408 -8.19 12.09 -22.29
CA LEU A 408 -8.90 10.83 -22.55
C LEU A 408 -9.66 10.86 -23.89
N GLY A 409 -10.30 11.98 -24.23
CA GLY A 409 -11.01 12.11 -25.51
C GLY A 409 -10.08 11.98 -26.72
N ASP A 410 -8.86 12.49 -26.63
CA ASP A 410 -7.85 12.39 -27.69
C ASP A 410 -7.25 10.98 -27.74
N PHE A 411 -7.02 10.35 -26.57
CA PHE A 411 -6.59 8.95 -26.48
C PHE A 411 -7.57 8.01 -27.18
N LEU A 412 -8.87 8.13 -26.88
CA LEU A 412 -9.91 7.33 -27.51
C LEU A 412 -10.10 7.64 -29.03
N ALA A 413 -9.67 8.82 -29.47
CA ALA A 413 -9.70 9.24 -30.87
C ALA A 413 -8.39 8.95 -31.62
N HIS A 414 -7.42 8.28 -30.99
CA HIS A 414 -6.08 7.96 -31.54
C HIS A 414 -5.37 9.19 -32.14
N ARG A 415 -5.31 10.28 -31.41
CA ARG A 415 -4.65 11.52 -31.84
C ARG A 415 -3.92 12.18 -30.67
N PRO A 416 -2.74 12.79 -30.91
CA PRO A 416 -2.02 13.47 -29.85
C PRO A 416 -2.84 14.63 -29.26
N SER A 417 -2.69 14.86 -27.94
CA SER A 417 -3.20 16.09 -27.33
C SER A 417 -2.26 17.25 -27.61
N ALA A 418 -2.84 18.38 -28.11
CA ALA A 418 -2.09 19.56 -28.48
C ALA A 418 -2.20 20.71 -27.47
N ALA A 419 -3.17 20.66 -26.56
CA ALA A 419 -3.42 21.69 -25.54
C ALA A 419 -3.92 21.04 -24.25
N GLU A 420 -3.68 21.70 -23.12
CA GLU A 420 -4.24 21.32 -21.83
C GLU A 420 -5.77 21.45 -21.84
N GLY A 421 -6.44 20.53 -21.16
CA GLY A 421 -7.88 20.55 -20.93
C GLY A 421 -8.26 21.39 -19.70
N GLY A 422 -9.47 21.14 -19.18
CA GLY A 422 -9.95 21.78 -17.94
C GLY A 422 -9.28 21.29 -16.65
N ILE A 423 -8.49 20.23 -16.70
CA ILE A 423 -7.83 19.64 -15.55
C ILE A 423 -6.36 20.02 -15.54
N ARG A 424 -5.94 20.73 -14.50
CA ARG A 424 -4.54 21.05 -14.30
C ARG A 424 -3.76 19.80 -13.85
N PRO A 425 -2.71 19.39 -14.59
CA PRO A 425 -1.88 18.26 -14.21
C PRO A 425 -1.26 18.43 -12.81
N THR A 426 -1.27 17.38 -12.00
CA THR A 426 -0.64 17.42 -10.67
C THR A 426 0.75 16.80 -10.63
N TYR A 427 1.14 16.06 -11.67
CA TYR A 427 2.45 15.42 -11.76
C TYR A 427 3.60 16.44 -11.77
N ARG A 428 4.62 16.18 -10.96
CA ARG A 428 5.88 16.95 -10.93
C ARG A 428 7.02 16.02 -11.35
N PRO A 429 7.94 16.49 -12.20
CA PRO A 429 8.30 17.86 -12.65
C PRO A 429 7.34 18.51 -13.65
N GLY A 430 6.40 17.79 -14.22
CA GLY A 430 5.44 18.29 -15.22
C GLY A 430 5.13 17.24 -16.27
N VAL A 431 4.17 17.54 -17.14
CA VAL A 431 3.75 16.62 -18.19
C VAL A 431 4.11 17.16 -19.58
N ARG A 432 4.24 16.24 -20.53
CA ARG A 432 4.34 16.55 -21.96
C ARG A 432 3.16 15.93 -22.69
N LEU A 433 2.34 16.77 -23.29
CA LEU A 433 1.21 16.32 -24.08
C LEU A 433 1.68 15.63 -25.39
N CYS A 434 1.14 14.45 -25.65
CA CYS A 434 1.56 13.60 -26.79
C CYS A 434 0.48 12.54 -27.08
N ASP A 435 0.80 11.56 -27.92
CA ASP A 435 0.02 10.33 -28.07
C ASP A 435 0.63 9.21 -27.23
N LEU A 436 -0.09 8.67 -26.29
CA LEU A 436 0.38 7.60 -25.41
C LEU A 436 0.52 6.24 -26.14
N HIS A 437 -0.12 6.06 -27.30
CA HIS A 437 0.04 4.87 -28.13
C HIS A 437 1.47 4.72 -28.66
N ASP A 438 2.25 5.81 -28.74
CA ASP A 438 3.65 5.78 -29.17
C ASP A 438 4.60 5.08 -28.19
N ALA A 439 4.19 4.93 -26.92
CA ALA A 439 5.03 4.32 -25.86
C ALA A 439 4.38 3.15 -25.13
N LEU A 440 3.05 3.09 -25.07
CA LEU A 440 2.35 2.02 -24.38
C LEU A 440 2.13 0.82 -25.31
N PRO A 441 2.31 -0.42 -24.83
CA PRO A 441 1.98 -1.62 -25.57
C PRO A 441 0.52 -1.65 -26.01
N LYS A 442 0.29 -2.08 -27.27
CA LYS A 442 -1.06 -2.16 -27.84
C LYS A 442 -2.06 -2.95 -26.99
N LYS A 443 -1.61 -4.03 -26.34
CA LYS A 443 -2.46 -4.78 -25.41
C LYS A 443 -3.02 -3.91 -24.29
N LEU A 444 -2.22 -3.02 -23.73
CA LEU A 444 -2.65 -2.13 -22.64
C LEU A 444 -3.64 -1.09 -23.17
N THR A 445 -3.32 -0.41 -24.28
CA THR A 445 -4.19 0.63 -24.85
C THR A 445 -5.53 0.06 -25.28
N ASP A 446 -5.54 -1.05 -26.05
CA ASP A 446 -6.78 -1.74 -26.48
C ASP A 446 -7.67 -2.14 -25.28
N THR A 447 -7.04 -2.67 -24.21
CA THR A 447 -7.79 -3.08 -23.00
C THR A 447 -8.41 -1.88 -22.30
N LEU A 448 -7.68 -0.77 -22.17
CA LEU A 448 -8.18 0.46 -21.52
C LEU A 448 -9.31 1.09 -22.34
N GLU A 449 -9.16 1.18 -23.67
CA GLU A 449 -10.19 1.70 -24.57
C GLU A 449 -11.49 0.89 -24.51
N GLN A 450 -11.40 -0.45 -24.62
CA GLN A 450 -12.55 -1.34 -24.52
C GLN A 450 -13.24 -1.30 -23.15
N ALA A 451 -12.48 -1.04 -22.10
CA ALA A 451 -13.02 -0.96 -20.74
C ALA A 451 -13.74 0.37 -20.46
N MET A 452 -13.36 1.47 -21.12
CA MET A 452 -13.82 2.81 -20.79
C MET A 452 -15.35 2.97 -20.78
N PRO A 453 -16.11 2.52 -21.79
CA PRO A 453 -17.57 2.64 -21.76
C PRO A 453 -18.23 1.91 -20.59
N ARG A 454 -17.63 0.79 -20.16
CA ARG A 454 -18.15 0.00 -19.02
C ARG A 454 -17.81 0.66 -17.69
N LEU A 455 -16.62 1.24 -17.57
CA LEU A 455 -16.21 2.00 -16.38
C LEU A 455 -17.07 3.25 -16.21
N ALA A 456 -17.38 3.97 -17.30
CA ALA A 456 -18.30 5.10 -17.32
C ALA A 456 -19.72 4.72 -16.86
N GLY A 457 -20.19 3.52 -17.22
CA GLY A 457 -21.46 2.99 -16.73
C GLY A 457 -21.48 2.73 -15.22
N LEU A 458 -20.31 2.47 -14.60
CA LEU A 458 -20.20 2.29 -13.15
C LEU A 458 -20.05 3.62 -12.39
N LEU A 459 -19.39 4.61 -12.99
CA LEU A 459 -19.16 5.92 -12.40
C LEU A 459 -19.38 7.01 -13.44
N PRO A 460 -20.53 7.68 -13.44
CA PRO A 460 -20.82 8.76 -14.40
C PRO A 460 -19.76 9.87 -14.38
N GLY A 461 -19.26 10.25 -15.55
CA GLY A 461 -18.22 11.25 -15.73
C GLY A 461 -16.78 10.70 -15.61
N PHE A 462 -16.62 9.38 -15.44
CA PHE A 462 -15.28 8.77 -15.46
C PHE A 462 -14.63 8.84 -16.85
N ASP A 463 -15.42 8.86 -17.90
CA ASP A 463 -15.03 8.97 -19.31
C ASP A 463 -15.05 10.41 -19.84
N ALA A 464 -15.00 11.41 -18.95
CA ALA A 464 -14.96 12.81 -19.36
C ALA A 464 -13.83 13.02 -20.38
N PRO A 465 -14.08 13.66 -21.54
CA PRO A 465 -13.06 13.79 -22.59
C PRO A 465 -11.82 14.57 -22.18
N ASP A 466 -11.95 15.45 -21.17
CA ASP A 466 -10.89 16.25 -20.60
C ASP A 466 -10.20 15.59 -19.38
N ALA A 467 -10.61 14.37 -18.98
CA ALA A 467 -9.86 13.59 -18.01
C ALA A 467 -8.42 13.40 -18.49
N LEU A 468 -7.45 13.57 -17.60
CA LEU A 468 -6.04 13.54 -17.97
C LEU A 468 -5.43 12.18 -17.67
N LEU A 469 -4.86 11.55 -18.70
CA LEU A 469 -4.05 10.35 -18.59
C LEU A 469 -2.58 10.72 -18.49
N THR A 470 -1.88 10.21 -17.48
CA THR A 470 -0.42 10.39 -17.29
C THR A 470 0.25 9.02 -17.21
N ALA A 471 1.24 8.76 -18.05
CA ALA A 471 1.88 7.46 -18.20
C ALA A 471 3.37 7.44 -17.76
N PRO A 472 3.89 6.25 -17.38
CA PRO A 472 3.19 4.99 -17.17
C PRO A 472 2.97 4.67 -15.69
N GLU A 473 1.92 3.95 -15.36
CA GLU A 473 1.75 3.29 -14.06
C GLU A 473 2.11 1.80 -14.22
N THR A 474 3.37 1.45 -13.98
CA THR A 474 3.88 0.09 -14.20
C THR A 474 4.06 -0.71 -12.92
N ARG A 475 4.15 -0.01 -11.77
CA ARG A 475 4.58 -0.62 -10.51
C ARG A 475 3.44 -0.78 -9.51
N SER A 476 2.29 -1.26 -9.98
CA SER A 476 1.12 -1.52 -9.13
C SER A 476 1.30 -2.72 -8.17
N SER A 477 2.11 -3.71 -8.57
CA SER A 477 2.49 -4.87 -7.75
C SER A 477 3.74 -5.55 -8.32
N SER A 478 4.34 -6.47 -7.53
CA SER A 478 5.50 -7.24 -7.99
C SER A 478 5.15 -8.15 -9.17
N PRO A 479 5.90 -8.12 -10.28
CA PRO A 479 5.78 -9.08 -11.38
C PRO A 479 6.50 -10.40 -11.08
N VAL A 480 7.23 -10.49 -9.96
CA VAL A 480 8.04 -11.64 -9.56
C VAL A 480 7.55 -12.17 -8.22
N ARG A 481 7.56 -13.49 -8.08
CA ARG A 481 7.43 -14.16 -6.79
C ARG A 481 8.74 -14.87 -6.44
N ILE A 482 9.33 -14.52 -5.29
CA ILE A 482 10.44 -15.29 -4.71
C ILE A 482 9.80 -16.44 -3.94
N VAL A 483 10.07 -17.70 -4.34
CA VAL A 483 9.38 -18.87 -3.80
C VAL A 483 9.77 -19.10 -2.33
N ARG A 484 8.77 -19.40 -1.50
CA ARG A 484 8.95 -19.80 -0.09
C ARG A 484 7.91 -20.84 0.31
N GLY A 485 8.22 -21.64 1.32
CA GLY A 485 7.31 -22.61 1.93
C GLY A 485 6.29 -21.98 2.89
N GLU A 486 5.49 -22.83 3.52
CA GLU A 486 4.51 -22.42 4.54
C GLU A 486 5.17 -21.83 5.79
N ASP A 487 6.38 -22.25 6.10
CA ASP A 487 7.27 -21.74 7.14
C ASP A 487 7.91 -20.37 6.79
N CYS A 488 7.50 -19.76 5.70
CA CYS A 488 8.03 -18.52 5.16
C CYS A 488 9.50 -18.56 4.68
N GLN A 489 10.17 -19.73 4.71
CA GLN A 489 11.54 -19.87 4.21
C GLN A 489 11.56 -20.20 2.71
N SER A 490 12.59 -19.74 2.02
CA SER A 490 12.95 -20.23 0.69
C SER A 490 13.66 -21.58 0.80
N GLU A 491 14.02 -22.21 -0.33
CA GLU A 491 14.86 -23.41 -0.34
C GLU A 491 16.24 -23.17 0.32
N LEU A 492 16.75 -21.93 0.27
CA LEU A 492 17.92 -21.51 1.03
C LEU A 492 17.50 -21.27 2.48
N ARG A 493 17.87 -22.18 3.38
CA ARG A 493 17.48 -22.11 4.80
C ARG A 493 17.98 -20.82 5.45
N GLY A 494 17.11 -20.18 6.24
CA GLY A 494 17.38 -18.91 6.88
C GLY A 494 17.08 -17.70 6.00
N LEU A 495 16.64 -17.88 4.75
CA LEU A 495 16.16 -16.80 3.90
C LEU A 495 14.62 -16.77 3.92
N TYR A 496 14.03 -15.63 4.34
CA TYR A 496 12.59 -15.39 4.44
C TYR A 496 12.16 -14.30 3.46
N PRO A 497 11.80 -14.65 2.20
CA PRO A 497 11.26 -13.70 1.24
C PRO A 497 9.96 -13.10 1.76
N CYS A 498 9.86 -11.75 1.82
CA CYS A 498 8.83 -11.08 2.58
C CYS A 498 8.19 -9.90 1.81
N GLY A 499 6.91 -9.72 2.03
CA GLY A 499 6.17 -8.54 1.62
C GLY A 499 5.83 -8.50 0.13
N GLU A 500 5.64 -7.28 -0.37
CA GLU A 500 5.22 -7.05 -1.75
C GLU A 500 6.29 -7.41 -2.76
N GLY A 501 7.56 -7.11 -2.46
CA GLY A 501 8.68 -7.48 -3.33
C GLY A 501 8.77 -8.98 -3.58
N ALA A 502 8.57 -9.78 -2.54
CA ALA A 502 8.55 -11.24 -2.67
C ALA A 502 7.25 -11.78 -3.31
N GLY A 503 6.27 -10.93 -3.60
CA GLY A 503 5.03 -11.32 -4.28
C GLY A 503 3.92 -11.86 -3.36
N TYR A 504 3.99 -11.63 -2.04
CA TYR A 504 3.02 -12.14 -1.04
C TYR A 504 2.11 -11.08 -0.45
N ALA A 505 2.31 -9.81 -0.79
CA ALA A 505 1.49 -8.71 -0.31
C ALA A 505 1.21 -7.71 -1.45
N GLY A 506 0.26 -6.81 -1.23
CA GLY A 506 -0.08 -5.72 -2.14
C GLY A 506 -0.63 -4.53 -1.34
N GLY A 507 0.26 -3.70 -0.80
CA GLY A 507 -0.06 -2.52 -0.01
C GLY A 507 0.42 -2.58 1.45
N ILE A 508 0.34 -1.45 2.15
CA ILE A 508 0.97 -1.21 3.46
C ILE A 508 0.57 -2.26 4.50
N LEU A 509 -0.74 -2.46 4.73
CA LEU A 509 -1.22 -3.32 5.81
C LEU A 509 -0.91 -4.80 5.55
N SER A 510 -1.09 -5.28 4.30
CA SER A 510 -0.77 -6.67 3.96
C SER A 510 0.73 -6.94 4.01
N ALA A 511 1.57 -5.98 3.62
CA ALA A 511 3.02 -6.09 3.72
C ALA A 511 3.48 -6.13 5.20
N ALA A 512 2.92 -5.28 6.05
CA ALA A 512 3.17 -5.30 7.50
C ALA A 512 2.80 -6.65 8.14
N VAL A 513 1.61 -7.19 7.80
CA VAL A 513 1.16 -8.51 8.28
C VAL A 513 2.09 -9.62 7.81
N ASP A 514 2.58 -9.56 6.56
CA ASP A 514 3.51 -10.56 6.05
C ASP A 514 4.88 -10.47 6.75
N GLY A 515 5.35 -9.26 7.05
CA GLY A 515 6.54 -9.02 7.88
C GLY A 515 6.42 -9.65 9.27
N MET A 516 5.25 -9.50 9.91
CA MET A 516 4.98 -10.16 11.19
C MET A 516 5.05 -11.68 11.08
N ARG A 517 4.46 -12.27 10.03
CA ARG A 517 4.52 -13.73 9.79
C ARG A 517 5.94 -14.24 9.61
N CYS A 518 6.77 -13.52 8.84
CA CYS A 518 8.17 -13.90 8.68
C CYS A 518 8.94 -13.79 10.01
N ALA A 519 8.68 -12.77 10.81
CA ALA A 519 9.29 -12.63 12.13
C ALA A 519 8.85 -13.74 13.09
N GLU A 520 7.56 -14.12 13.08
CA GLU A 520 7.05 -15.27 13.86
C GLU A 520 7.73 -16.58 13.44
N ALA A 521 7.95 -16.77 12.13
CA ALA A 521 8.66 -17.93 11.62
C ALA A 521 10.12 -18.00 12.11
N VAL A 522 10.82 -16.86 12.16
CA VAL A 522 12.16 -16.76 12.76
C VAL A 522 12.11 -17.13 14.25
N LEU A 523 11.14 -16.59 15.00
CA LEU A 523 11.00 -16.86 16.43
C LEU A 523 10.74 -18.36 16.71
N SER A 524 9.87 -19.00 15.94
CA SER A 524 9.56 -20.43 16.13
C SER A 524 10.78 -21.34 15.93
N GLN A 525 11.67 -21.01 14.98
CA GLN A 525 12.93 -21.75 14.76
C GLN A 525 13.92 -21.61 15.92
N THR A 526 13.78 -20.55 16.72
CA THR A 526 14.69 -20.25 17.83
C THR A 526 14.24 -20.95 19.14
N GLU A 527 12.93 -21.17 19.30
CA GLU A 527 12.37 -21.92 20.44
C GLU A 527 12.71 -23.40 20.42
N ASP A 528 12.81 -24.02 19.23
CA ASP A 528 13.18 -25.44 19.08
C ASP A 528 14.66 -25.74 19.44
N LYS A 529 15.47 -24.74 19.75
CA LYS A 529 16.90 -24.85 20.07
C LYS A 529 17.23 -24.62 21.55
N THR A 530 16.25 -24.30 22.39
CA THR A 530 16.38 -24.12 23.83
C THR A 530 15.74 -25.27 24.58
#